data_a2ab5d4bb1bf24c689e283788a0cc875
#
_entry.id   a2ab5d4bb1bf24c689e283788a0cc875
#
_cell.length_a   1.000
_cell.length_b   1.000
_cell.length_c   1.000
_cell.angle_alpha   90.00
_cell.angle_beta   90.00
_cell.angle_gamma   90.00
#
_symmetry.space_group_name_H-M   'P 1'
#
loop_
_entity.id
_entity.type
_entity.pdbx_description
1 polymer ?
#
loop_
_entity_poly.entity_id
_entity_poly.type
_entity_poly.pdbx_seq_one_letter_code
_entity_poly.pdbx_strand_id
1 'polypeptide(L)'
;VSAVKVSLGTDVANQPWKRWAFEQPGRHITNWVNSPRMMFDLVKAGAGISVMPCFIGDSDPGFVRAGRVIDELGHDLWMVLHGDERGREAVRTVADRLSALLAANASLFLGSNGRDPL
;
A
#
# COMPACT_ATOMS: atom_id res chain seq x y z
N VAL A 1 -15.94 8.24 17.62
CA VAL A 1 -14.49 8.48 17.81
C VAL A 1 -13.98 9.10 16.53
N SER A 2 -13.50 10.33 16.61
CA SER A 2 -12.93 11.02 15.45
C SER A 2 -11.56 10.38 15.16
N ALA A 3 -11.45 9.66 14.05
CA ALA A 3 -10.18 9.05 13.66
C ALA A 3 -9.21 10.14 13.17
N VAL A 4 -8.07 10.24 13.83
CA VAL A 4 -6.96 11.10 13.39
C VAL A 4 -6.34 10.51 12.14
N LYS A 5 -6.17 11.30 11.10
CA LYS A 5 -5.59 10.85 9.84
C LYS A 5 -4.19 11.40 9.60
N VAL A 6 -3.32 10.53 9.17
CA VAL A 6 -1.99 10.86 8.66
C VAL A 6 -2.00 10.70 7.15
N SER A 7 -1.58 11.71 6.40
CA SER A 7 -1.51 11.65 4.95
C SER A 7 -0.24 12.28 4.38
N LEU A 8 0.06 11.97 3.13
CA LEU A 8 1.16 12.57 2.39
C LEU A 8 0.79 13.96 1.88
N GLY A 9 1.75 14.88 1.88
CA GLY A 9 1.57 16.24 1.36
C GLY A 9 1.21 16.29 -0.13
N THR A 10 0.75 17.46 -0.58
CA THR A 10 0.15 17.68 -1.89
C THR A 10 1.07 17.49 -3.10
N ASP A 11 2.38 17.64 -2.92
CA ASP A 11 3.35 17.54 -4.02
C ASP A 11 3.45 16.15 -4.66
N VAL A 12 2.78 15.17 -4.07
CA VAL A 12 2.70 13.80 -4.57
C VAL A 12 1.24 13.43 -4.93
N ALA A 13 0.40 14.42 -5.17
CA ALA A 13 -1.06 14.32 -5.28
C ALA A 13 -1.60 13.55 -6.50
N ASN A 14 -0.74 13.12 -7.44
CA ASN A 14 -1.18 12.41 -8.65
C ASN A 14 -1.50 10.92 -8.42
N GLN A 15 -1.51 10.44 -7.19
CA GLN A 15 -1.81 9.05 -6.91
C GLN A 15 -3.27 8.87 -6.45
N PRO A 16 -4.03 7.91 -7.02
CA PRO A 16 -5.47 7.73 -6.76
C PRO A 16 -5.82 7.60 -5.28
N TRP A 17 -5.02 6.89 -4.51
CA TRP A 17 -5.26 6.66 -3.08
C TRP A 17 -5.11 7.93 -2.21
N LYS A 18 -4.31 8.90 -2.66
CA LYS A 18 -4.19 10.19 -1.99
C LYS A 18 -5.45 11.02 -2.22
N ARG A 19 -5.90 11.11 -3.47
CA ARG A 19 -7.15 11.79 -3.83
C ARG A 19 -8.32 11.19 -3.04
N TRP A 20 -8.42 9.87 -3.00
CA TRP A 20 -9.45 9.18 -2.24
C TRP A 20 -9.46 9.59 -0.76
N ALA A 21 -8.29 9.70 -0.11
CA ALA A 21 -8.18 10.13 1.28
C ALA A 21 -8.70 11.56 1.52
N PHE A 22 -8.55 12.46 0.53
CA PHE A 22 -9.07 13.83 0.59
C PHE A 22 -10.59 13.91 0.38
N GLU A 23 -11.13 13.08 -0.50
CA GLU A 23 -12.53 13.13 -0.92
C GLU A 23 -13.49 12.54 0.12
N GLN A 24 -13.01 11.91 1.18
CA GLN A 24 -13.87 11.33 2.21
C GLN A 24 -14.51 12.41 3.09
N PRO A 25 -15.84 12.54 3.08
CA PRO A 25 -16.56 13.58 3.84
C PRO A 25 -16.37 13.41 5.35
N GLY A 26 -16.29 14.55 6.06
CA GLY A 26 -16.23 14.59 7.53
C GLY A 26 -14.92 14.11 8.15
N ARG A 27 -13.87 13.95 7.34
CA ARG A 27 -12.59 13.44 7.82
C ARG A 27 -11.49 14.47 7.62
N HIS A 28 -11.04 15.08 8.70
CA HIS A 28 -9.92 16.02 8.68
C HIS A 28 -8.59 15.27 8.72
N ILE A 29 -7.70 15.62 7.79
CA ILE A 29 -6.30 15.19 7.84
C ILE A 29 -5.61 16.10 8.84
N THR A 30 -5.06 15.52 9.89
CA THR A 30 -4.44 16.27 10.99
C THR A 30 -2.92 16.27 10.90
N ASN A 31 -2.34 15.26 10.27
CA ASN A 31 -0.90 15.13 10.12
C ASN A 31 -0.53 14.96 8.65
N TRP A 32 0.39 15.81 8.20
CA TRP A 32 0.92 15.81 6.85
C TRP A 32 2.38 15.39 6.87
N VAL A 33 2.75 14.46 6.03
CA VAL A 33 4.13 13.98 5.87
C VAL A 33 4.52 13.97 4.40
N ASN A 34 5.80 13.95 4.12
CA ASN A 34 6.34 13.96 2.75
C ASN A 34 6.89 12.60 2.30
N SER A 35 6.78 11.58 3.12
CA SER A 35 7.31 10.24 2.84
C SER A 35 6.32 9.16 3.26
N PRO A 36 6.06 8.14 2.40
CA PRO A 36 5.27 6.97 2.78
C PRO A 36 5.83 6.26 4.02
N ARG A 37 7.14 6.17 4.12
CA ARG A 37 7.78 5.53 5.27
C ARG A 37 7.44 6.24 6.57
N MET A 38 7.58 7.56 6.59
CA MET A 38 7.22 8.37 7.78
C MET A 38 5.73 8.22 8.12
N MET A 39 4.85 8.15 7.11
CA MET A 39 3.43 7.92 7.31
C MET A 39 3.18 6.59 8.02
N PHE A 40 3.83 5.52 7.59
CA PHE A 40 3.71 4.19 8.21
C PHE A 40 4.25 4.17 9.63
N ASP A 41 5.41 4.78 9.86
CA ASP A 41 6.03 4.86 11.18
C ASP A 41 5.14 5.63 12.18
N LEU A 42 4.50 6.72 11.76
CA LEU A 42 3.55 7.47 12.58
C LEU A 42 2.29 6.66 12.90
N VAL A 43 1.72 5.98 11.92
CA VAL A 43 0.54 5.11 12.14
C VAL A 43 0.90 3.99 13.11
N LYS A 44 2.05 3.37 12.92
CA LYS A 44 2.54 2.30 13.80
C LYS A 44 2.79 2.80 15.24
N ALA A 45 3.21 4.04 15.40
CA ALA A 45 3.35 4.70 16.70
C ALA A 45 2.01 5.16 17.31
N GLY A 46 0.88 4.89 16.67
CA GLY A 46 -0.43 5.25 17.18
C GLY A 46 -0.88 6.69 16.91
N ALA A 47 -0.21 7.41 16.00
CA ALA A 47 -0.56 8.79 15.68
C ALA A 47 -1.89 8.92 14.89
N GLY A 48 -2.46 7.83 14.43
CA GLY A 48 -3.74 7.85 13.71
C GLY A 48 -3.90 6.69 12.72
N ILE A 49 -4.75 6.91 11.73
CA ILE A 49 -5.02 5.95 10.65
C ILE A 49 -4.57 6.51 9.31
N SER A 50 -4.22 5.63 8.38
CA SER A 50 -3.89 6.00 7.00
C SER A 50 -4.30 4.91 6.02
N VAL A 51 -4.29 5.26 4.73
CA VAL A 51 -4.43 4.30 3.64
C VAL A 51 -3.04 3.78 3.27
N MET A 52 -2.91 2.47 3.17
CA MET A 52 -1.66 1.84 2.77
C MET A 52 -1.95 0.56 1.97
N PRO A 53 -1.00 0.09 1.15
CA PRO A 53 -1.15 -1.18 0.46
C PRO A 53 -1.34 -2.35 1.45
N CYS A 54 -2.24 -3.28 1.10
CA CYS A 54 -2.56 -4.42 1.96
C CYS A 54 -1.32 -5.24 2.31
N PHE A 55 -0.43 -5.47 1.35
CA PHE A 55 0.80 -6.24 1.57
C PHE A 55 1.75 -5.59 2.59
N ILE A 56 1.66 -4.28 2.81
CA ILE A 56 2.42 -3.59 3.87
C ILE A 56 1.73 -3.75 5.21
N GLY A 57 0.42 -3.44 5.27
CA GLY A 57 -0.34 -3.49 6.50
C GLY A 57 -0.46 -4.90 7.09
N ASP A 58 -0.75 -5.89 6.24
CA ASP A 58 -0.98 -7.26 6.69
C ASP A 58 0.29 -8.02 7.03
N SER A 59 1.44 -7.60 6.51
CA SER A 59 2.73 -8.23 6.81
C SER A 59 3.37 -7.78 8.13
N ASP A 60 2.93 -6.67 8.69
CA ASP A 60 3.48 -6.12 9.93
C ASP A 60 2.43 -6.19 11.05
N PRO A 61 2.69 -6.96 12.13
CA PRO A 61 1.76 -7.09 13.26
C PRO A 61 1.54 -5.79 14.04
N GLY A 62 2.33 -4.76 13.79
CA GLY A 62 2.15 -3.43 14.37
C GLY A 62 1.00 -2.63 13.74
N PHE A 63 0.40 -3.13 12.65
CA PHE A 63 -0.78 -2.53 12.03
C PHE A 63 -2.05 -3.34 12.29
N VAL A 64 -3.16 -2.64 12.38
CA VAL A 64 -4.50 -3.21 12.49
C VAL A 64 -5.39 -2.56 11.44
N ARG A 65 -6.20 -3.35 10.76
CA ARG A 65 -7.17 -2.83 9.81
C ARG A 65 -8.23 -2.01 10.53
N ALA A 66 -8.43 -0.77 10.09
CA ALA A 66 -9.45 0.13 10.59
C ALA A 66 -10.77 0.05 9.80
N GLY A 67 -10.81 -0.78 8.76
CA GLY A 67 -11.99 -0.95 7.91
C GLY A 67 -11.75 -1.97 6.79
N ARG A 68 -12.72 -2.07 5.87
CA ARG A 68 -12.64 -2.96 4.71
C ARG A 68 -11.49 -2.58 3.76
N VAL A 69 -11.08 -3.51 2.93
CA VAL A 69 -10.23 -3.22 1.76
C VAL A 69 -10.98 -2.24 0.84
N ILE A 70 -10.25 -1.29 0.30
CA ILE A 70 -10.79 -0.25 -0.59
C ILE A 70 -10.56 -0.72 -2.02
N ASP A 71 -11.53 -1.48 -2.56
CA ASP A 71 -11.41 -2.11 -3.88
C ASP A 71 -11.23 -1.07 -5.00
N GLU A 72 -11.77 0.12 -4.82
CA GLU A 72 -11.65 1.25 -5.76
C GLU A 72 -10.21 1.74 -5.95
N LEU A 73 -9.32 1.38 -5.03
CA LEU A 73 -7.89 1.67 -5.09
C LEU A 73 -7.05 0.49 -5.59
N GLY A 74 -7.68 -0.62 -5.91
CA GLY A 74 -7.01 -1.78 -6.52
C GLY A 74 -6.34 -1.40 -7.84
N HIS A 75 -5.13 -1.88 -8.04
CA HIS A 75 -4.38 -1.69 -9.28
C HIS A 75 -3.44 -2.88 -9.53
N ASP A 76 -3.15 -3.11 -10.81
CA ASP A 76 -2.25 -4.17 -11.21
C ASP A 76 -0.79 -3.80 -10.94
N LEU A 77 -0.01 -4.79 -10.53
CA LEU A 77 1.44 -4.69 -10.50
C LEU A 77 2.01 -5.29 -11.79
N TRP A 78 2.80 -4.50 -12.50
CA TRP A 78 3.41 -4.91 -13.75
C TRP A 78 4.92 -5.08 -13.58
N MET A 79 5.43 -6.24 -14.00
CA MET A 79 6.86 -6.44 -14.15
C MET A 79 7.26 -6.07 -15.58
N VAL A 80 8.12 -5.07 -15.71
CA VAL A 80 8.59 -4.58 -17.01
C VAL A 80 10.05 -4.96 -17.20
N LEU A 81 10.35 -5.56 -18.34
CA LEU A 81 11.70 -5.91 -18.75
C LEU A 81 12.03 -5.21 -20.07
N HIS A 82 13.26 -4.71 -20.20
CA HIS A 82 13.74 -4.17 -21.46
C HIS A 82 13.79 -5.28 -22.53
N GLY A 83 13.33 -4.98 -23.75
CA GLY A 83 13.21 -5.98 -24.82
C GLY A 83 14.52 -6.71 -25.12
N ASP A 84 15.61 -5.98 -25.20
CA ASP A 84 16.95 -6.50 -25.53
C ASP A 84 17.55 -7.37 -24.40
N GLU A 85 17.09 -7.18 -23.17
CA GLU A 85 17.56 -7.90 -21.98
C GLU A 85 16.82 -9.23 -21.75
N ARG A 86 15.68 -9.45 -22.41
CA ARG A 86 14.87 -10.68 -22.25
C ARG A 86 15.62 -11.96 -22.60
N GLY A 87 16.60 -11.87 -23.50
CA GLY A 87 17.44 -13.00 -23.91
C GLY A 87 18.51 -13.41 -22.89
N ARG A 88 18.82 -12.55 -21.93
CA ARG A 88 19.86 -12.81 -20.92
C ARG A 88 19.35 -13.77 -19.85
N GLU A 89 20.09 -14.87 -19.67
CA GLU A 89 19.74 -15.92 -18.71
C GLU A 89 19.58 -15.37 -17.26
N ALA A 90 20.49 -14.52 -16.84
CA ALA A 90 20.43 -13.90 -15.50
C ALA A 90 19.15 -13.08 -15.30
N VAL A 91 18.73 -12.30 -16.32
CA VAL A 91 17.53 -11.49 -16.26
C VAL A 91 16.27 -12.38 -16.19
N ARG A 92 16.22 -13.43 -17.03
CA ARG A 92 15.13 -14.41 -16.98
C ARG A 92 15.03 -15.12 -15.64
N THR A 93 16.16 -15.57 -15.10
CA THR A 93 16.20 -16.24 -13.79
C THR A 93 15.64 -15.36 -12.68
N VAL A 94 16.00 -14.08 -12.65
CA VAL A 94 15.48 -13.12 -11.67
C VAL A 94 13.98 -12.89 -11.88
N ALA A 95 13.56 -12.68 -13.13
CA ALA A 95 12.16 -12.45 -13.47
C ALA A 95 11.28 -13.65 -13.10
N ASP A 96 11.72 -14.87 -13.42
CA ASP A 96 10.98 -16.09 -13.09
C ASP A 96 10.86 -16.30 -11.58
N ARG A 97 11.94 -16.07 -10.83
CA ARG A 97 11.93 -16.14 -9.37
C ARG A 97 11.01 -15.10 -8.75
N LEU A 98 11.07 -13.87 -9.24
CA LEU A 98 10.21 -12.79 -8.77
C LEU A 98 8.73 -13.11 -9.06
N SER A 99 8.41 -13.58 -10.26
CA SER A 99 7.07 -14.01 -10.64
C SER A 99 6.54 -15.12 -9.72
N ALA A 100 7.38 -16.12 -9.45
CA ALA A 100 7.03 -17.22 -8.56
C ALA A 100 6.78 -16.74 -7.11
N LEU A 101 7.61 -15.83 -6.61
CA LEU A 101 7.43 -15.24 -5.28
C LEU A 101 6.14 -14.42 -5.18
N LEU A 102 5.84 -13.60 -6.19
CA LEU A 102 4.61 -12.82 -6.23
C LEU A 102 3.38 -13.72 -6.30
N ALA A 103 3.41 -14.76 -7.13
CA ALA A 103 2.33 -15.73 -7.23
C ALA A 103 2.11 -16.50 -5.92
N ALA A 104 3.17 -16.91 -5.25
CA ALA A 104 3.10 -17.60 -3.96
C ALA A 104 2.54 -16.71 -2.83
N ASN A 105 2.62 -15.38 -2.98
CA ASN A 105 2.12 -14.41 -2.02
C ASN A 105 0.89 -13.64 -2.56
N ALA A 106 0.19 -14.16 -3.54
CA ALA A 106 -0.93 -13.48 -4.19
C ALA A 106 -2.01 -13.02 -3.19
N SER A 107 -2.33 -13.85 -2.20
CA SER A 107 -3.31 -13.52 -1.16
C SER A 107 -2.93 -12.29 -0.32
N LEU A 108 -1.64 -12.10 -0.07
CA LEU A 108 -1.13 -10.92 0.63
C LEU A 108 -1.32 -9.65 -0.21
N PHE A 109 -1.00 -9.72 -1.51
CA PHE A 109 -1.19 -8.58 -2.42
C PHE A 109 -2.66 -8.27 -2.67
N LEU A 110 -3.52 -9.28 -2.73
CA LEU A 110 -4.96 -9.12 -2.87
C LEU A 110 -5.66 -8.67 -1.57
N GLY A 111 -4.94 -8.62 -0.47
CA GLY A 111 -5.51 -8.23 0.82
C GLY A 111 -6.41 -9.28 1.45
N SER A 112 -6.37 -10.53 0.98
CA SER A 112 -7.19 -11.63 1.52
C SER A 112 -6.61 -12.27 2.78
N ASN A 113 -5.39 -11.90 3.17
CA ASN A 113 -4.72 -12.40 4.39
C ASN A 113 -4.99 -11.53 5.63
N GLY A 114 -5.70 -10.43 5.50
CA GLY A 114 -5.93 -9.51 6.61
C GLY A 114 -6.80 -10.11 7.71
N ARG A 115 -6.52 -9.73 8.94
CA ARG A 115 -7.43 -9.96 10.07
C ARG A 115 -8.67 -9.11 9.85
N ASP A 116 -9.82 -9.62 10.29
CA ASP A 116 -11.05 -8.84 10.24
C ASP A 116 -10.85 -7.46 10.92
N PRO A 117 -11.46 -6.41 10.37
CA PRO A 117 -11.39 -5.08 10.99
C PRO A 117 -12.02 -5.12 12.39
N LEU A 118 -11.50 -4.29 13.27
CA LEU A 118 -12.04 -4.10 14.62
C LEU A 118 -13.44 -3.51 14.58
#